data_6a3ecda5bd9207fdbfa70f2a40fbbe8d
#
_entry.id   6a3ecda5bd9207fdbfa70f2a40fbbe8d
#
_cell.length_a   1.000
_cell.length_b   1.000
_cell.length_c   1.000
_cell.angle_alpha   90.00
_cell.angle_beta   90.00
_cell.angle_gamma   90.00
#
_symmetry.space_group_name_H-M   'P 1'
#
loop_
_entity.id
_entity.type
_entity.pdbx_description
1 polymer ?
#
loop_
_entity_poly.entity_id
_entity_poly.type
_entity_poly.pdbx_seq_one_letter_code
_entity_poly.pdbx_strand_id
1 'polypeptide(L)'
;MPVHHILLVDDDQSLREALIEQLALYDEFKLSAAESSGQAIQFVQDQRVDLVIMDVGLPDMDGREGVRVMRKAGFKSPVIMLTGQGSDADTVLGLEAGANDYVVKPFKFAVLLARIRAHLRQHEASEDAVFQVGPYTF
;
A
#
# COMPACT_ATOMS: atom_id res chain seq x y z
N MET A 1 7.81 -20.03 -4.50
CA MET A 1 6.73 -19.06 -4.24
C MET A 1 7.28 -17.65 -4.30
N PRO A 2 6.66 -16.78 -5.08
CA PRO A 2 7.13 -15.40 -5.11
C PRO A 2 6.88 -14.72 -3.78
N VAL A 3 7.86 -13.93 -3.37
CA VAL A 3 7.78 -13.11 -2.17
C VAL A 3 7.31 -11.73 -2.59
N HIS A 4 6.31 -11.19 -1.91
CA HIS A 4 5.79 -9.85 -2.17
C HIS A 4 6.42 -8.86 -1.20
N HIS A 5 6.92 -7.77 -1.75
CA HIS A 5 7.54 -6.70 -0.97
C HIS A 5 6.49 -5.69 -0.56
N ILE A 6 6.26 -5.56 0.74
CA ILE A 6 5.30 -4.62 1.32
C ILE A 6 6.03 -3.50 2.02
N LEU A 7 5.69 -2.28 1.69
CA LEU A 7 6.19 -1.08 2.37
C LEU A 7 5.12 -0.58 3.33
N LEU A 8 5.47 -0.47 4.61
CA LEU A 8 4.58 0.07 5.63
C LEU A 8 5.00 1.49 5.98
N VAL A 9 4.11 2.45 5.79
CA VAL A 9 4.38 3.86 6.01
C VAL A 9 3.48 4.39 7.14
N ASP A 10 4.08 4.63 8.29
CA ASP A 10 3.37 5.13 9.46
C ASP A 10 4.40 5.81 10.38
N ASP A 11 4.06 6.96 10.94
CA ASP A 11 4.95 7.64 11.89
C ASP A 11 4.80 7.11 13.32
N ASP A 12 3.78 6.33 13.61
CA ASP A 12 3.60 5.65 14.89
C ASP A 12 4.51 4.42 14.92
N GLN A 13 5.63 4.55 15.61
CA GLN A 13 6.63 3.48 15.69
C GLN A 13 6.08 2.19 16.27
N SER A 14 5.26 2.29 17.32
CA SER A 14 4.69 1.10 17.97
C SER A 14 3.76 0.32 17.04
N LEU A 15 2.90 1.03 16.31
CA LEU A 15 2.00 0.39 15.35
C LEU A 15 2.80 -0.22 14.20
N ARG A 16 3.77 0.54 13.67
CA ARG A 16 4.61 0.08 12.58
C ARG A 16 5.36 -1.21 12.93
N GLU A 17 5.99 -1.22 14.10
CA GLU A 17 6.72 -2.39 14.57
C GLU A 17 5.80 -3.59 14.81
N ALA A 18 4.63 -3.36 15.40
CA ALA A 18 3.66 -4.42 15.66
C ALA A 18 3.17 -5.06 14.36
N LEU A 19 2.85 -4.25 13.36
CA LEU A 19 2.40 -4.78 12.06
C LEU A 19 3.50 -5.52 11.33
N ILE A 20 4.72 -5.02 11.36
CA ILE A 20 5.87 -5.69 10.75
C ILE A 20 6.08 -7.04 11.42
N GLU A 21 6.04 -7.09 12.74
CA GLU A 21 6.22 -8.34 13.48
C GLU A 21 5.16 -9.38 13.13
N GLN A 22 3.90 -8.96 13.02
CA GLN A 22 2.82 -9.87 12.67
C GLN A 22 2.93 -10.34 11.21
N LEU A 23 3.21 -9.44 10.29
CA LEU A 23 3.35 -9.80 8.87
C LEU A 23 4.59 -10.66 8.62
N ALA A 24 5.66 -10.45 9.39
CA ALA A 24 6.89 -11.22 9.25
C ALA A 24 6.71 -12.70 9.59
N LEU A 25 5.62 -13.07 10.25
CA LEU A 25 5.29 -14.49 10.51
C LEU A 25 4.93 -15.24 9.22
N TYR A 26 4.67 -14.54 8.14
CA TYR A 26 4.30 -15.12 6.86
C TYR A 26 5.46 -15.03 5.89
N ASP A 27 5.96 -16.16 5.42
CA ASP A 27 7.12 -16.23 4.53
C ASP A 27 6.86 -15.59 3.16
N GLU A 28 5.59 -15.38 2.83
CA GLU A 28 5.21 -14.77 1.55
C GLU A 28 5.51 -13.28 1.46
N PHE A 29 5.89 -12.62 2.58
CA PHE A 29 6.11 -11.18 2.62
C PHE A 29 7.55 -10.81 2.95
N LYS A 30 8.09 -9.86 2.19
CA LYS A 30 9.27 -9.10 2.55
C LYS A 30 8.81 -7.72 3.00
N LEU A 31 9.29 -7.23 4.14
CA LEU A 31 8.77 -6.02 4.75
C LEU A 31 9.81 -4.92 4.82
N SER A 32 9.38 -3.72 4.50
CA SER A 32 10.17 -2.50 4.68
C SER A 32 9.28 -1.44 5.31
N ALA A 33 9.90 -0.42 5.89
CA ALA A 33 9.18 0.61 6.62
C ALA A 33 9.67 2.00 6.25
N ALA A 34 8.75 2.96 6.32
CA ALA A 34 9.05 4.37 6.16
C ALA A 34 8.24 5.16 7.20
N GLU A 35 8.76 6.32 7.60
CA GLU A 35 8.16 7.14 8.65
C GLU A 35 7.41 8.34 8.10
N SER A 36 7.54 8.62 6.81
CA SER A 36 7.00 9.83 6.18
C SER A 36 6.62 9.57 4.73
N SER A 37 5.80 10.45 4.18
CA SER A 37 5.45 10.39 2.76
C SER A 37 6.68 10.55 1.87
N GLY A 38 7.57 11.47 2.21
CA GLY A 38 8.80 11.69 1.44
C GLY A 38 9.67 10.45 1.35
N GLN A 39 9.86 9.76 2.48
CA GLN A 39 10.61 8.50 2.49
C GLN A 39 9.92 7.44 1.64
N ALA A 40 8.59 7.35 1.72
CA ALA A 40 7.83 6.36 0.96
C ALA A 40 7.94 6.62 -0.54
N ILE A 41 7.80 7.88 -0.96
CA ILE A 41 7.92 8.26 -2.37
C ILE A 41 9.29 7.88 -2.91
N GLN A 42 10.34 8.19 -2.17
CA GLN A 42 11.72 7.85 -2.58
C GLN A 42 11.91 6.34 -2.63
N PHE A 43 11.38 5.63 -1.64
CA PHE A 43 11.54 4.17 -1.56
C PHE A 43 10.94 3.46 -2.76
N VAL A 44 9.73 3.84 -3.18
CA VAL A 44 9.07 3.18 -4.32
C VAL A 44 9.69 3.54 -5.66
N GLN A 45 10.48 4.62 -5.72
CA GLN A 45 11.28 4.95 -6.90
C GLN A 45 12.56 4.11 -6.97
N ASP A 46 13.15 3.81 -5.83
CA ASP A 46 14.45 3.12 -5.76
C ASP A 46 14.33 1.61 -5.75
N GLN A 47 13.23 1.08 -5.24
CA GLN A 47 13.03 -0.36 -5.09
C GLN A 47 11.66 -0.79 -5.57
N ARG A 48 11.57 -2.04 -6.03
CA ARG A 48 10.29 -2.63 -6.39
C ARG A 48 9.48 -2.91 -5.13
N VAL A 49 8.27 -2.36 -5.10
CA VAL A 49 7.31 -2.59 -4.01
C VAL A 49 6.01 -3.11 -4.62
N ASP A 50 5.49 -4.18 -4.05
CA ASP A 50 4.28 -4.83 -4.56
C ASP A 50 3.01 -4.30 -3.93
N LEU A 51 3.11 -3.71 -2.73
CA LEU A 51 1.97 -3.11 -2.05
C LEU A 51 2.47 -2.12 -1.00
N VAL A 52 1.79 -0.99 -0.88
CA VAL A 52 2.06 0.01 0.16
C VAL A 52 0.88 0.06 1.12
N ILE A 53 1.19 0.02 2.42
CA ILE A 53 0.22 0.32 3.48
C ILE A 53 0.61 1.70 4.01
N MET A 54 -0.28 2.69 3.88
CA MET A 54 0.07 4.07 4.12
C MET A 54 -0.90 4.77 5.05
N ASP A 55 -0.38 5.32 6.13
CA ASP A 55 -1.17 6.12 7.04
C ASP A 55 -1.53 7.47 6.39
N VAL A 56 -2.71 7.99 6.72
CA VAL A 56 -3.15 9.31 6.25
C VAL A 56 -2.39 10.42 6.97
N GLY A 57 -2.25 10.28 8.29
CA GLY A 57 -1.73 11.35 9.14
C GLY A 57 -0.22 11.37 9.28
N LEU A 58 0.51 11.53 8.18
CA LEU A 58 1.97 11.57 8.18
C LEU A 58 2.49 12.99 8.46
N PRO A 59 3.71 13.12 9.02
CA PRO A 59 4.17 14.42 9.53
C PRO A 59 4.56 15.43 8.47
N ASP A 60 5.03 14.99 7.31
CA ASP A 60 5.55 15.88 6.27
C ASP A 60 4.50 16.19 5.18
N MET A 61 3.67 15.22 4.85
CA MET A 61 2.70 15.34 3.77
C MET A 61 1.57 14.37 4.06
N ASP A 62 0.33 14.83 3.96
CA ASP A 62 -0.83 13.95 4.09
C ASP A 62 -0.64 12.71 3.21
N GLY A 63 -0.92 11.53 3.77
CA GLY A 63 -0.72 10.28 3.05
C GLY A 63 -1.45 10.21 1.72
N ARG A 64 -2.62 10.85 1.62
CA ARG A 64 -3.39 10.90 0.37
C ARG A 64 -2.62 11.68 -0.70
N GLU A 65 -2.01 12.78 -0.32
CA GLU A 65 -1.17 13.56 -1.25
C GLU A 65 0.08 12.75 -1.64
N GLY A 66 0.66 12.03 -0.69
CA GLY A 66 1.78 11.13 -0.96
C GLY A 66 1.44 10.09 -2.02
N VAL A 67 0.26 9.49 -1.92
CA VAL A 67 -0.22 8.52 -2.93
C VAL A 67 -0.36 9.18 -4.29
N ARG A 68 -0.93 10.39 -4.33
CA ARG A 68 -1.08 11.12 -5.59
C ARG A 68 0.27 11.36 -6.25
N VAL A 69 1.28 11.77 -5.48
CA VAL A 69 2.64 11.98 -5.99
C VAL A 69 3.23 10.67 -6.51
N MET A 70 3.07 9.58 -5.76
CA MET A 70 3.57 8.27 -6.21
C MET A 70 2.93 7.85 -7.53
N ARG A 71 1.61 8.03 -7.68
CA ARG A 71 0.90 7.69 -8.91
C ARG A 71 1.38 8.51 -10.10
N LYS A 72 1.61 9.81 -9.90
CA LYS A 72 2.14 10.69 -10.96
C LYS A 72 3.56 10.28 -11.38
N ALA A 73 4.33 9.75 -10.46
CA ALA A 73 5.68 9.27 -10.73
C ALA A 73 5.71 7.89 -11.39
N GLY A 74 4.55 7.26 -11.59
CA GLY A 74 4.46 5.98 -12.30
C GLY A 74 4.30 4.76 -11.42
N PHE A 75 4.15 4.92 -10.11
CA PHE A 75 3.93 3.79 -9.20
C PHE A 75 2.53 3.21 -9.43
N LYS A 76 2.46 1.92 -9.76
CA LYS A 76 1.20 1.26 -10.14
C LYS A 76 0.76 0.15 -9.20
N SER A 77 1.55 -0.19 -8.21
CA SER A 77 1.19 -1.23 -7.25
C SER A 77 0.07 -0.78 -6.31
N PRO A 78 -0.66 -1.72 -5.70
CA PRO A 78 -1.76 -1.37 -4.80
C PRO A 78 -1.31 -0.56 -3.60
N VAL A 79 -2.18 0.34 -3.16
CA VAL A 79 -2.01 1.12 -1.94
C VAL A 79 -3.24 0.93 -1.06
N ILE A 80 -3.02 0.53 0.19
CA ILE A 80 -4.06 0.47 1.21
C ILE A 80 -3.79 1.60 2.19
N MET A 81 -4.77 2.51 2.34
CA MET A 81 -4.67 3.59 3.33
C MET A 81 -5.13 3.11 4.69
N LEU A 82 -4.39 3.46 5.74
CA LEU A 82 -4.82 3.26 7.12
C LEU A 82 -5.12 4.62 7.74
N THR A 83 -6.22 4.73 8.47
CA THR A 83 -6.59 6.01 9.07
C THR A 83 -7.40 5.83 10.34
N GLY A 84 -7.22 6.77 11.28
CA GLY A 84 -8.10 6.89 12.44
C GLY A 84 -9.39 7.64 12.13
N GLN A 85 -9.51 8.21 10.94
CA GLN A 85 -10.67 8.99 10.52
C GLN A 85 -11.44 8.22 9.48
N GLY A 86 -12.64 7.79 9.84
CA GLY A 86 -13.44 6.90 9.01
C GLY A 86 -14.67 7.53 8.39
N SER A 87 -14.68 8.84 8.14
CA SER A 87 -15.83 9.44 7.46
C SER A 87 -15.89 9.02 6.00
N ASP A 88 -17.08 8.98 5.45
CA ASP A 88 -17.27 8.65 4.02
C ASP A 88 -16.53 9.63 3.13
N ALA A 89 -16.52 10.91 3.49
CA ALA A 89 -15.80 11.93 2.73
C ALA A 89 -14.30 11.66 2.70
N ASP A 90 -13.70 11.27 3.83
CA ASP A 90 -12.28 10.96 3.90
C ASP A 90 -11.94 9.72 3.06
N THR A 91 -12.82 8.72 3.09
CA THR A 91 -12.66 7.51 2.28
C THR A 91 -12.67 7.85 0.79
N VAL A 92 -13.61 8.67 0.36
CA VAL A 92 -13.71 9.10 -1.05
C VAL A 92 -12.44 9.83 -1.46
N LEU A 93 -11.96 10.78 -0.66
CA LEU A 93 -10.75 11.52 -0.96
C LEU A 93 -9.52 10.62 -1.08
N GLY A 94 -9.42 9.62 -0.22
CA GLY A 94 -8.33 8.65 -0.27
C GLY A 94 -8.33 7.82 -1.55
N LEU A 95 -9.50 7.32 -1.92
CA LEU A 95 -9.66 6.51 -3.13
C LEU A 95 -9.45 7.35 -4.39
N GLU A 96 -9.93 8.59 -4.42
CA GLU A 96 -9.71 9.50 -5.54
C GLU A 96 -8.25 9.89 -5.71
N ALA A 97 -7.48 9.89 -4.62
CA ALA A 97 -6.03 10.14 -4.69
C ALA A 97 -5.27 9.00 -5.36
N GLY A 98 -5.88 7.84 -5.49
CA GLY A 98 -5.30 6.68 -6.17
C GLY A 98 -5.09 5.45 -5.28
N ALA A 99 -5.61 5.47 -4.05
CA ALA A 99 -5.56 4.30 -3.18
C ALA A 99 -6.54 3.23 -3.67
N ASN A 100 -6.20 1.97 -3.43
CA ASN A 100 -7.02 0.83 -3.82
C ASN A 100 -7.98 0.40 -2.71
N ASP A 101 -7.68 0.79 -1.47
CA ASP A 101 -8.48 0.40 -0.32
C ASP A 101 -8.26 1.40 0.82
N TYR A 102 -9.15 1.38 1.79
CA TYR A 102 -9.15 2.33 2.89
C TYR A 102 -9.62 1.60 4.14
N VAL A 103 -8.74 1.44 5.11
CA VAL A 103 -9.01 0.68 6.34
C VAL A 103 -8.96 1.61 7.54
N VAL A 104 -10.01 1.58 8.36
CA VAL A 104 -10.15 2.47 9.51
C VAL A 104 -9.57 1.82 10.77
N LYS A 105 -8.78 2.58 11.52
CA LYS A 105 -8.26 2.16 12.83
C LYS A 105 -9.33 2.37 13.90
N PRO A 106 -9.48 1.48 14.86
CA PRO A 106 -8.78 0.21 15.03
C PRO A 106 -9.31 -0.85 14.05
N PHE A 107 -8.42 -1.67 13.53
CA PHE A 107 -8.78 -2.73 12.60
C PHE A 107 -8.36 -4.10 13.17
N LYS A 108 -8.96 -5.17 12.65
CA LYS A 108 -8.54 -6.53 12.96
C LYS A 108 -7.44 -6.94 11.99
N PHE A 109 -6.36 -7.50 12.50
CA PHE A 109 -5.23 -7.93 11.68
C PHE A 109 -5.68 -8.90 10.57
N ALA A 110 -6.56 -9.83 10.90
CA ALA A 110 -7.05 -10.81 9.91
C ALA A 110 -7.74 -10.13 8.72
N VAL A 111 -8.45 -9.03 8.97
CA VAL A 111 -9.10 -8.27 7.90
C VAL A 111 -8.06 -7.58 7.02
N LEU A 112 -7.07 -6.94 7.64
CA LEU A 112 -5.99 -6.29 6.89
C LEU A 112 -5.23 -7.32 6.04
N LEU A 113 -4.88 -8.46 6.61
CA LEU A 113 -4.17 -9.53 5.90
C LEU A 113 -4.97 -10.01 4.69
N ALA A 114 -6.29 -10.22 4.86
CA ALA A 114 -7.15 -10.65 3.76
C ALA A 114 -7.19 -9.61 2.63
N ARG A 115 -7.21 -8.33 2.98
CA ARG A 115 -7.22 -7.24 1.98
C ARG A 115 -5.88 -7.15 1.26
N ILE A 116 -4.78 -7.29 1.97
CA ILE A 116 -3.44 -7.33 1.36
C ILE A 116 -3.39 -8.43 0.30
N ARG A 117 -3.79 -9.63 0.67
CA ARG A 117 -3.76 -10.78 -0.23
C ARG A 117 -4.69 -10.59 -1.42
N ALA A 118 -5.87 -10.02 -1.21
CA ALA A 118 -6.82 -9.77 -2.28
C ALA A 118 -6.28 -8.78 -3.31
N HIS A 119 -5.68 -7.69 -2.85
CA HIS A 119 -5.12 -6.68 -3.75
C HIS A 119 -3.89 -7.19 -4.50
N LEU A 120 -3.06 -8.00 -3.85
CA LEU A 120 -1.92 -8.61 -4.52
C LEU A 120 -2.39 -9.54 -5.63
N ARG A 121 -3.40 -10.37 -5.38
CA ARG A 121 -3.96 -11.27 -6.40
C ARG A 121 -4.55 -10.50 -7.59
N GLN A 122 -5.31 -9.46 -7.31
CA GLN A 122 -5.94 -8.64 -8.36
C GLN A 122 -4.90 -7.95 -9.22
N HIS A 123 -3.85 -7.42 -8.60
CA HIS A 123 -2.79 -6.73 -9.32
C HIS A 123 -2.01 -7.69 -10.21
N GLU A 124 -1.66 -8.86 -9.72
CA GLU A 124 -0.98 -9.89 -10.51
C GLU A 124 -1.83 -10.34 -11.68
N ALA A 125 -3.11 -10.59 -11.47
CA ALA A 125 -4.02 -11.00 -12.54
C ALA A 125 -4.13 -9.91 -13.59
N SER A 126 -4.16 -8.65 -13.19
CA SER A 126 -4.21 -7.51 -14.09
C SER A 126 -2.94 -7.39 -14.92
N GLU A 127 -1.77 -7.56 -14.30
CA GLU A 127 -0.49 -7.57 -15.02
C GLU A 127 -0.40 -8.71 -16.00
N ASP A 128 -0.81 -9.90 -15.59
CA ASP A 128 -0.81 -11.08 -16.45
C ASP A 128 -1.73 -10.89 -17.66
N ALA A 129 -2.92 -10.33 -17.44
CA ALA A 129 -3.87 -10.07 -18.52
C ALA A 129 -3.28 -9.08 -19.54
N VAL A 130 -2.66 -8.01 -19.08
CA VAL A 130 -2.02 -7.03 -19.95
C VAL A 130 -0.87 -7.68 -20.72
N PHE A 131 -0.05 -8.46 -20.05
CA PHE A 131 1.08 -9.13 -20.64
C PHE A 131 0.64 -10.12 -21.73
N GLN A 132 -0.42 -10.89 -21.47
CA GLN A 132 -0.91 -11.90 -22.42
C GLN A 132 -1.55 -11.26 -23.64
N VAL A 133 -2.28 -10.18 -23.48
CA VAL A 133 -3.00 -9.51 -24.57
C VAL A 133 -2.08 -8.64 -25.39
N GLY A 134 -1.16 -7.94 -24.76
CA GLY A 134 -0.28 -6.97 -25.41
C GLY A 134 0.43 -7.50 -26.65
N PRO A 135 1.12 -8.65 -26.57
CA PRO A 135 1.82 -9.18 -27.75
C PRO A 135 0.91 -9.60 -28.91
N TYR A 136 -0.34 -9.86 -28.63
CA TYR A 136 -1.28 -10.40 -29.62
C TYR A 136 -2.19 -9.36 -30.23
N THR A 137 -2.14 -8.14 -29.77
CA THR A 137 -3.00 -7.07 -30.27
C THR A 137 -2.33 -6.26 -31.38
N PHE A 138 -1.11 -6.58 -31.70
CA PHE A 138 -0.35 -5.87 -32.74
C PHE A 138 -0.57 -6.43 -34.12
#